data_9155fdc1f778ba1816fafa74d0d2c6a8
#
_entry.id   9155fdc1f778ba1816fafa74d0d2c6a8
#
_cell.length_a   1.000
_cell.length_b   1.000
_cell.length_c   1.000
_cell.angle_alpha   90.00
_cell.angle_beta   90.00
_cell.angle_gamma   90.00
#
_symmetry.space_group_name_H-M   'P 1'
#
loop_
_entity.id
_entity.type
_entity.pdbx_description
1 polymer ?
#
loop_
_entity_poly.entity_id
_entity_poly.type
_entity_poly.pdbx_seq_one_letter_code
_entity_poly.pdbx_strand_id
1 'polypeptide(L)'
;MVRLRNTVWNYKHKKISQKNRERLNRDDVTIISTNCTGGILYHDLGLEFKSPTVNLFFRAQDFIKLCENIEYYMSIDKFVECTDKEIIGDREYPVVYLGDLLVFCVHYDTVEEAERKWNSRKQRINWEHIVIINCDREGMTEEVKDRFEALPYRKVMLVHKPDKRHPSCFYIKGYENQESVGIITDHDTWDGKRPVDQFDWVKFINEDS
;
A
#
# COMPACT_ATOMS: atom_id res chain seq x y z
N MET A 1 -25.91 3.82 17.69
CA MET A 1 -24.54 4.32 18.03
C MET A 1 -23.57 4.24 16.85
N VAL A 2 -23.41 3.11 16.18
CA VAL A 2 -22.46 2.92 15.05
C VAL A 2 -22.69 3.94 13.92
N ARG A 3 -23.92 4.15 13.46
CA ARG A 3 -24.24 5.08 12.36
C ARG A 3 -23.86 6.55 12.68
N LEU A 4 -24.05 6.99 13.93
CA LEU A 4 -23.67 8.33 14.36
C LEU A 4 -22.15 8.48 14.44
N ARG A 5 -21.46 7.46 14.96
CA ARG A 5 -19.99 7.42 15.00
C ARG A 5 -19.39 7.55 13.59
N ASN A 6 -19.89 6.78 12.63
CA ASN A 6 -19.43 6.84 11.24
C ASN A 6 -19.67 8.22 10.62
N THR A 7 -20.81 8.87 10.88
CA THR A 7 -21.09 10.23 10.38
C THR A 7 -20.10 11.26 10.94
N VAL A 8 -19.83 11.20 12.26
CA VAL A 8 -18.88 12.10 12.93
C VAL A 8 -17.48 11.83 12.42
N TRP A 9 -17.09 10.56 12.29
CA TRP A 9 -15.79 10.16 11.76
C TRP A 9 -15.60 10.70 10.33
N ASN A 10 -16.55 10.45 9.42
CA ASN A 10 -16.47 10.90 8.03
C ASN A 10 -16.30 12.43 7.93
N TYR A 11 -17.04 13.18 8.74
CA TYR A 11 -16.93 14.64 8.77
C TYR A 11 -15.54 15.11 9.21
N LYS A 12 -15.00 14.53 10.29
CA LYS A 12 -13.67 14.87 10.80
C LYS A 12 -12.58 14.44 9.82
N HIS A 13 -12.69 13.22 9.28
CA HIS A 13 -11.74 12.69 8.32
C HIS A 13 -11.67 13.54 7.05
N LYS A 14 -12.82 13.97 6.53
CA LYS A 14 -12.88 14.89 5.39
C LYS A 14 -12.13 16.19 5.64
N LYS A 15 -12.23 16.74 6.86
CA LYS A 15 -11.47 17.95 7.24
C LYS A 15 -9.96 17.70 7.33
N ILE A 16 -9.56 16.54 7.86
CA ILE A 16 -8.16 16.13 7.92
C ILE A 16 -7.61 15.98 6.49
N SER A 17 -8.30 15.27 5.63
CA SER A 17 -7.92 15.07 4.23
C SER A 17 -7.80 16.39 3.48
N GLN A 18 -8.76 17.31 3.66
CA GLN A 18 -8.69 18.65 3.06
C GLN A 18 -7.45 19.41 3.52
N LYS A 19 -7.16 19.42 4.84
CA LYS A 19 -5.98 20.07 5.39
C LYS A 19 -4.67 19.46 4.89
N ASN A 20 -4.65 18.13 4.69
CA ASN A 20 -3.50 17.44 4.13
C ASN A 20 -3.30 17.80 2.65
N ARG A 21 -4.38 17.92 1.86
CA ARG A 21 -4.32 18.40 0.47
C ARG A 21 -3.75 19.81 0.35
N GLU A 22 -4.12 20.70 1.27
CA GLU A 22 -3.59 22.09 1.31
C GLU A 22 -2.09 22.14 1.67
N ARG A 23 -1.56 21.14 2.40
CA ARG A 23 -0.13 21.00 2.72
C ARG A 23 0.66 20.32 1.62
N LEU A 24 -0.01 19.61 0.71
CA LEU A 24 0.63 18.86 -0.36
C LEU A 24 1.12 19.82 -1.43
N ASN A 25 2.41 19.75 -1.78
CA ASN A 25 3.04 20.57 -2.80
C ASN A 25 3.40 19.78 -4.08
N ARG A 26 3.03 18.47 -4.12
CA ARG A 26 3.36 17.56 -5.22
C ARG A 26 2.16 16.67 -5.53
N ASP A 27 1.78 16.56 -6.79
CA ASP A 27 0.66 15.75 -7.29
C ASP A 27 1.10 14.65 -8.27
N ASP A 28 2.39 14.54 -8.52
CA ASP A 28 3.00 13.68 -9.54
C ASP A 28 3.64 12.39 -8.97
N VAL A 29 3.40 12.05 -7.70
CA VAL A 29 4.00 10.91 -7.02
C VAL A 29 3.41 9.57 -7.46
N THR A 30 4.26 8.56 -7.65
CA THR A 30 3.89 7.15 -7.80
C THR A 30 4.05 6.42 -6.48
N ILE A 31 2.94 5.92 -5.92
CA ILE A 31 2.91 5.21 -4.64
C ILE A 31 2.82 3.70 -4.90
N ILE A 32 3.92 2.99 -4.81
CA ILE A 32 3.96 1.52 -4.84
C ILE A 32 3.70 1.00 -3.43
N SER A 33 2.63 0.24 -3.24
CA SER A 33 2.21 -0.24 -1.92
C SER A 33 1.94 -1.73 -1.92
N THR A 34 2.34 -2.41 -0.85
CA THR A 34 2.11 -3.85 -0.65
C THR A 34 0.62 -4.20 -0.52
N ASN A 35 -0.23 -3.22 -0.17
CA ASN A 35 -1.66 -3.40 0.08
C ASN A 35 -2.46 -2.12 -0.25
N CYS A 36 -3.71 -2.05 0.21
CA CYS A 36 -4.64 -0.94 -0.08
C CYS A 36 -4.22 0.43 0.47
N THR A 37 -3.18 0.53 1.30
CA THR A 37 -2.72 1.80 1.88
C THR A 37 -2.42 2.85 0.82
N GLY A 38 -1.73 2.48 -0.27
CA GLY A 38 -1.43 3.40 -1.37
C GLY A 38 -2.69 3.95 -2.04
N GLY A 39 -3.69 3.10 -2.29
CA GLY A 39 -4.97 3.51 -2.87
C GLY A 39 -5.75 4.47 -1.98
N ILE A 40 -5.74 4.21 -0.67
CA ILE A 40 -6.38 5.08 0.33
C ILE A 40 -5.70 6.45 0.38
N LEU A 41 -4.37 6.49 0.35
CA LEU A 41 -3.62 7.75 0.34
C LEU A 41 -3.90 8.59 -0.91
N TYR A 42 -3.93 7.97 -2.10
CA TYR A 42 -4.32 8.67 -3.32
C TYR A 42 -5.72 9.30 -3.19
N HIS A 43 -6.69 8.54 -2.67
CA HIS A 43 -8.05 9.03 -2.45
C HIS A 43 -8.08 10.20 -1.47
N ASP A 44 -7.45 10.06 -0.29
CA ASP A 44 -7.50 11.07 0.75
C ASP A 44 -6.76 12.36 0.39
N LEU A 45 -5.66 12.23 -0.34
CA LEU A 45 -4.89 13.37 -0.83
C LEU A 45 -5.46 13.97 -2.12
N GLY A 46 -6.49 13.34 -2.73
CA GLY A 46 -7.12 13.82 -3.96
C GLY A 46 -6.21 13.68 -5.19
N LEU A 47 -5.31 12.71 -5.17
CA LEU A 47 -4.36 12.45 -6.23
C LEU A 47 -4.90 11.45 -7.26
N GLU A 48 -4.44 11.56 -8.50
CA GLU A 48 -4.68 10.54 -9.52
C GLU A 48 -3.96 9.24 -9.18
N PHE A 49 -4.58 8.09 -9.43
CA PHE A 49 -3.95 6.77 -9.28
C PHE A 49 -2.85 6.58 -10.33
N LYS A 50 -1.61 6.84 -9.96
CA LYS A 50 -0.41 6.69 -10.80
C LYS A 50 0.35 5.39 -10.51
N SER A 51 -0.22 4.48 -9.74
CA SER A 51 0.39 3.20 -9.40
C SER A 51 -0.48 2.01 -9.82
N PRO A 52 0.10 1.01 -10.49
CA PRO A 52 -0.62 -0.22 -10.84
C PRO A 52 -0.91 -1.10 -9.62
N THR A 53 -0.20 -0.94 -8.48
CA THR A 53 -0.42 -1.74 -7.26
C THR A 53 -1.69 -1.35 -6.47
N VAL A 54 -2.39 -0.29 -6.87
CA VAL A 54 -3.66 0.11 -6.24
C VAL A 54 -4.70 -0.99 -6.36
N ASN A 55 -5.32 -1.36 -5.24
CA ASN A 55 -6.29 -2.44 -5.12
C ASN A 55 -5.71 -3.86 -5.29
N LEU A 56 -4.40 -3.99 -5.18
CA LEU A 56 -3.71 -5.28 -5.13
C LEU A 56 -3.12 -5.50 -3.74
N PHE A 57 -2.84 -6.77 -3.44
CA PHE A 57 -2.12 -7.17 -2.26
C PHE A 57 -1.00 -8.15 -2.65
N PHE A 58 0.14 -8.02 -2.01
CA PHE A 58 1.31 -8.88 -2.19
C PHE A 58 1.78 -9.43 -0.85
N ARG A 59 2.23 -10.68 -0.81
CA ARG A 59 3.00 -11.19 0.32
C ARG A 59 4.37 -10.54 0.36
N ALA A 60 5.01 -10.51 1.52
CA ALA A 60 6.26 -9.80 1.74
C ALA A 60 7.36 -10.16 0.74
N GLN A 61 7.52 -11.45 0.41
CA GLN A 61 8.53 -11.93 -0.53
C GLN A 61 8.24 -11.50 -1.98
N ASP A 62 6.98 -11.52 -2.41
CA ASP A 62 6.60 -11.09 -3.75
C ASP A 62 6.71 -9.56 -3.88
N PHE A 63 6.34 -8.84 -2.83
CA PHE A 63 6.44 -7.38 -2.83
C PHE A 63 7.89 -6.89 -2.91
N ILE A 64 8.82 -7.50 -2.17
CA ILE A 64 10.22 -7.10 -2.25
C ILE A 64 10.84 -7.42 -3.61
N LYS A 65 10.50 -8.57 -4.22
CA LYS A 65 10.91 -8.88 -5.60
C LYS A 65 10.40 -7.83 -6.60
N LEU A 66 9.13 -7.42 -6.47
CA LEU A 66 8.57 -6.36 -7.30
C LEU A 66 9.36 -5.07 -7.15
N CYS A 67 9.66 -4.66 -5.91
CA CYS A 67 10.36 -3.41 -5.62
C CYS A 67 11.82 -3.41 -6.09
N GLU A 68 12.50 -4.56 -6.08
CA GLU A 68 13.86 -4.70 -6.59
C GLU A 68 13.94 -4.63 -8.12
N ASN A 69 12.85 -4.94 -8.83
CA ASN A 69 12.82 -5.03 -10.29
C ASN A 69 11.56 -4.37 -10.87
N ILE A 70 11.20 -3.15 -10.43
CA ILE A 70 9.95 -2.48 -10.80
C ILE A 70 9.80 -2.40 -12.32
N GLU A 71 10.83 -1.95 -13.04
CA GLU A 71 10.79 -1.80 -14.51
C GLU A 71 10.47 -3.12 -15.22
N TYR A 72 11.08 -4.23 -14.78
CA TYR A 72 10.81 -5.55 -15.33
C TYR A 72 9.33 -5.93 -15.16
N TYR A 73 8.79 -5.84 -13.95
CA TYR A 73 7.38 -6.21 -13.71
C TYR A 73 6.40 -5.25 -14.39
N MET A 74 6.76 -3.98 -14.54
CA MET A 74 5.97 -3.02 -15.32
C MET A 74 6.00 -3.31 -16.82
N SER A 75 6.97 -4.05 -17.34
CA SER A 75 6.98 -4.50 -18.74
C SER A 75 6.00 -5.63 -19.02
N ILE A 76 5.49 -6.32 -18.00
CA ILE A 76 4.56 -7.43 -18.13
C ILE A 76 3.12 -6.90 -18.27
N ASP A 77 2.43 -7.31 -19.36
CA ASP A 77 1.07 -6.86 -19.66
C ASP A 77 0.01 -7.89 -19.25
N LYS A 78 0.39 -9.16 -19.10
CA LYS A 78 -0.53 -10.28 -18.92
C LYS A 78 -0.47 -10.85 -17.51
N PHE A 79 -1.65 -11.02 -16.95
CA PHE A 79 -1.86 -11.82 -15.75
C PHE A 79 -2.17 -13.28 -16.14
N VAL A 80 -1.62 -14.21 -15.38
CA VAL A 80 -1.95 -15.64 -15.50
C VAL A 80 -2.74 -16.03 -14.25
N GLU A 81 -3.96 -16.52 -14.45
CA GLU A 81 -4.83 -16.92 -13.33
C GLU A 81 -4.19 -18.07 -12.53
N CYS A 82 -4.16 -17.92 -11.20
CA CYS A 82 -3.75 -18.98 -10.28
C CYS A 82 -4.88 -20.01 -10.19
N THR A 83 -4.56 -21.29 -10.45
CA THR A 83 -5.52 -22.41 -10.34
C THR A 83 -5.27 -23.27 -9.11
N ASP A 84 -4.27 -22.95 -8.30
CA ASP A 84 -3.92 -23.69 -7.09
C ASP A 84 -4.93 -23.38 -5.97
N LYS A 85 -5.73 -24.39 -5.63
CA LYS A 85 -6.78 -24.27 -4.61
C LYS A 85 -6.25 -24.01 -3.20
N GLU A 86 -5.03 -24.45 -2.88
CA GLU A 86 -4.41 -24.20 -1.58
C GLU A 86 -4.02 -22.71 -1.45
N ILE A 87 -3.55 -22.11 -2.55
CA ILE A 87 -3.21 -20.69 -2.62
C ILE A 87 -4.48 -19.84 -2.61
N ILE A 88 -5.49 -20.20 -3.40
CA ILE A 88 -6.74 -19.45 -3.53
C ILE A 88 -7.54 -19.51 -2.22
N GLY A 89 -7.67 -20.71 -1.63
CA GLY A 89 -8.50 -20.93 -0.44
C GLY A 89 -9.96 -20.52 -0.68
N ASP A 90 -10.57 -19.87 0.31
CA ASP A 90 -11.97 -19.40 0.28
C ASP A 90 -12.11 -17.96 -0.27
N ARG A 91 -11.15 -17.46 -1.04
CA ARG A 91 -11.18 -16.09 -1.56
C ARG A 91 -12.13 -15.97 -2.74
N GLU A 92 -12.94 -14.91 -2.72
CA GLU A 92 -13.90 -14.59 -3.78
C GLU A 92 -13.32 -13.69 -4.89
N TYR A 93 -12.09 -13.19 -4.70
CA TYR A 93 -11.40 -12.33 -5.66
C TYR A 93 -10.30 -13.08 -6.41
N PRO A 94 -9.93 -12.63 -7.63
CA PRO A 94 -8.91 -13.27 -8.43
C PRO A 94 -7.53 -13.28 -7.75
N VAL A 95 -6.83 -14.41 -7.88
CA VAL A 95 -5.41 -14.57 -7.55
C VAL A 95 -4.67 -14.89 -8.83
N VAL A 96 -3.59 -14.17 -9.12
CA VAL A 96 -2.90 -14.26 -10.41
C VAL A 96 -1.39 -14.32 -10.23
N TYR A 97 -0.71 -14.75 -11.26
CA TYR A 97 0.73 -14.58 -11.43
C TYR A 97 1.01 -13.41 -12.39
N LEU A 98 1.90 -12.51 -11.97
CA LEU A 98 2.55 -11.50 -12.80
C LEU A 98 4.02 -11.90 -12.97
N GLY A 99 4.34 -12.61 -14.05
CA GLY A 99 5.60 -13.33 -14.14
C GLY A 99 5.70 -14.40 -13.05
N ASP A 100 6.67 -14.26 -12.14
CA ASP A 100 6.86 -15.15 -10.98
C ASP A 100 6.31 -14.59 -9.65
N LEU A 101 5.61 -13.44 -9.68
CA LEU A 101 4.97 -12.85 -8.51
C LEU A 101 3.55 -13.37 -8.34
N LEU A 102 3.20 -13.78 -7.12
CA LEU A 102 1.82 -14.04 -6.75
C LEU A 102 1.14 -12.74 -6.32
N VAL A 103 0.03 -12.41 -6.99
CA VAL A 103 -0.71 -11.15 -6.80
C VAL A 103 -2.16 -11.45 -6.44
N PHE A 104 -2.65 -10.82 -5.37
CA PHE A 104 -4.02 -10.93 -4.89
C PHE A 104 -4.81 -9.70 -5.33
N CYS A 105 -5.83 -9.89 -6.17
CA CYS A 105 -6.61 -8.80 -6.77
C CYS A 105 -7.82 -8.43 -5.90
N VAL A 106 -7.58 -8.06 -4.65
CA VAL A 106 -8.55 -7.98 -3.53
C VAL A 106 -9.77 -7.07 -3.75
N HIS A 107 -9.75 -6.19 -4.76
CA HIS A 107 -10.86 -5.28 -5.08
C HIS A 107 -11.24 -5.33 -6.56
N TYR A 108 -11.05 -6.49 -7.19
CA TYR A 108 -11.46 -6.73 -8.56
C TYR A 108 -12.32 -7.99 -8.62
N ASP A 109 -13.35 -7.96 -9.46
CA ASP A 109 -14.25 -9.09 -9.64
C ASP A 109 -13.68 -10.11 -10.65
N THR A 110 -12.85 -9.66 -11.60
CA THR A 110 -12.28 -10.52 -12.66
C THR A 110 -10.80 -10.24 -12.90
N VAL A 111 -10.11 -11.25 -13.48
CA VAL A 111 -8.70 -11.13 -13.90
C VAL A 111 -8.54 -10.06 -14.98
N GLU A 112 -9.47 -10.01 -15.94
CA GLU A 112 -9.45 -9.07 -17.05
C GLU A 112 -9.57 -7.62 -16.57
N GLU A 113 -10.39 -7.39 -15.54
CA GLU A 113 -10.49 -6.05 -14.95
C GLU A 113 -9.19 -5.65 -14.26
N ALA A 114 -8.62 -6.53 -13.45
CA ALA A 114 -7.35 -6.30 -12.77
C ALA A 114 -6.22 -6.02 -13.77
N GLU A 115 -6.09 -6.84 -14.83
CA GLU A 115 -5.12 -6.69 -15.91
C GLU A 115 -5.30 -5.34 -16.65
N ARG A 116 -6.52 -5.00 -17.01
CA ARG A 116 -6.82 -3.72 -17.66
C ARG A 116 -6.44 -2.52 -16.79
N LYS A 117 -6.73 -2.59 -15.48
CA LYS A 117 -6.36 -1.53 -14.52
C LYS A 117 -4.85 -1.45 -14.31
N TRP A 118 -4.16 -2.59 -14.21
CA TRP A 118 -2.70 -2.67 -14.17
C TRP A 118 -2.09 -1.97 -15.38
N ASN A 119 -2.48 -2.38 -16.59
CA ASN A 119 -1.95 -1.83 -17.85
C ASN A 119 -2.26 -0.35 -18.03
N SER A 120 -3.44 0.12 -17.61
CA SER A 120 -3.80 1.54 -17.68
C SER A 120 -2.99 2.39 -16.70
N ARG A 121 -2.76 1.91 -15.47
CA ARG A 121 -2.09 2.69 -14.42
C ARG A 121 -0.58 2.72 -14.57
N LYS A 122 0.04 1.64 -15.05
CA LYS A 122 1.49 1.63 -15.27
C LYS A 122 1.97 2.66 -16.29
N GLN A 123 1.10 3.10 -17.23
CA GLN A 123 1.40 4.19 -18.16
C GLN A 123 1.47 5.58 -17.50
N ARG A 124 1.06 5.69 -16.24
CA ARG A 124 1.05 6.95 -15.48
C ARG A 124 2.17 7.03 -14.46
N ILE A 125 3.04 6.01 -14.38
CA ILE A 125 4.15 5.99 -13.44
C ILE A 125 5.04 7.21 -13.70
N ASN A 126 5.26 7.99 -12.66
CA ASN A 126 6.35 8.96 -12.63
C ASN A 126 7.58 8.26 -12.05
N TRP A 127 8.52 7.97 -12.91
CA TRP A 127 9.73 7.23 -12.56
C TRP A 127 10.72 8.03 -11.70
N GLU A 128 10.62 9.36 -11.75
CA GLU A 128 11.46 10.25 -10.95
C GLU A 128 10.98 10.36 -9.49
N HIS A 129 9.68 10.09 -9.25
CA HIS A 129 9.06 10.25 -7.94
C HIS A 129 8.29 9.00 -7.51
N ILE A 130 9.02 7.92 -7.28
CA ILE A 130 8.47 6.68 -6.71
C ILE A 130 8.67 6.69 -5.21
N VAL A 131 7.58 6.43 -4.47
CA VAL A 131 7.63 6.12 -3.04
C VAL A 131 7.09 4.71 -2.79
N ILE A 132 7.71 3.98 -1.87
CA ILE A 132 7.34 2.59 -1.56
C ILE A 132 6.80 2.51 -0.14
N ILE A 133 5.62 1.88 0.01
CA ILE A 133 4.97 1.65 1.30
C ILE A 133 4.83 0.17 1.53
N ASN A 134 5.41 -0.32 2.61
CA ASN A 134 5.29 -1.70 3.06
C ASN A 134 4.74 -1.78 4.49
N CYS A 135 4.42 -2.98 4.95
CA CYS A 135 4.08 -3.26 6.34
C CYS A 135 4.62 -4.63 6.76
N ASP A 136 4.78 -4.86 8.05
CA ASP A 136 5.36 -6.08 8.62
C ASP A 136 4.38 -7.26 8.72
N ARG A 137 3.60 -7.48 7.64
CA ARG A 137 2.59 -8.54 7.54
C ARG A 137 3.02 -9.64 6.57
N GLU A 138 2.25 -10.75 6.57
CA GLU A 138 2.20 -11.75 5.51
C GLU A 138 3.57 -12.32 5.10
N GLY A 139 4.28 -12.87 6.08
CA GLY A 139 5.58 -13.52 5.85
C GLY A 139 6.77 -12.58 5.88
N MET A 140 6.65 -11.44 6.56
CA MET A 140 7.78 -10.54 6.80
C MET A 140 8.87 -11.24 7.62
N THR A 141 10.12 -11.17 7.15
CA THR A 141 11.32 -11.68 7.83
C THR A 141 12.37 -10.57 7.93
N GLU A 142 13.38 -10.77 8.79
CA GLU A 142 14.49 -9.82 8.90
C GLU A 142 15.24 -9.69 7.56
N GLU A 143 15.40 -10.78 6.81
CA GLU A 143 15.99 -10.76 5.46
C GLU A 143 15.20 -9.83 4.51
N VAL A 144 13.85 -9.92 4.51
CA VAL A 144 13.01 -9.05 3.70
C VAL A 144 13.13 -7.60 4.12
N LYS A 145 13.26 -7.32 5.42
CA LYS A 145 13.50 -5.96 5.92
C LYS A 145 14.86 -5.43 5.49
N ASP A 146 15.93 -6.25 5.57
CA ASP A 146 17.27 -5.87 5.10
C ASP A 146 17.24 -5.53 3.59
N ARG A 147 16.57 -6.36 2.78
CA ARG A 147 16.38 -6.10 1.33
C ARG A 147 15.55 -4.83 1.08
N PHE A 148 14.50 -4.61 1.85
CA PHE A 148 13.68 -3.40 1.75
C PHE A 148 14.51 -2.17 2.09
N GLU A 149 15.33 -2.21 3.14
CA GLU A 149 16.21 -1.10 3.53
C GLU A 149 17.22 -0.77 2.43
N ALA A 150 17.69 -1.78 1.68
CA ALA A 150 18.66 -1.60 0.57
C ALA A 150 18.05 -1.00 -0.71
N LEU A 151 16.72 -0.90 -0.85
CA LEU A 151 16.09 -0.33 -2.05
C LEU A 151 16.51 1.14 -2.24
N PRO A 152 16.74 1.59 -3.50
CA PRO A 152 17.20 2.95 -3.78
C PRO A 152 16.07 4.00 -3.78
N TYR A 153 14.86 3.61 -3.39
CA TYR A 153 13.69 4.47 -3.41
C TYR A 153 13.41 5.10 -2.05
N ARG A 154 12.70 6.23 -2.05
CA ARG A 154 12.07 6.74 -0.85
C ARG A 154 11.03 5.73 -0.36
N LYS A 155 11.14 5.31 0.88
CA LYS A 155 10.37 4.17 1.39
C LYS A 155 10.02 4.29 2.86
N VAL A 156 8.93 3.63 3.24
CA VAL A 156 8.55 3.44 4.65
C VAL A 156 7.95 2.05 4.83
N MET A 157 8.33 1.39 5.91
CA MET A 157 7.71 0.16 6.39
C MET A 157 6.99 0.42 7.70
N LEU A 158 5.68 0.18 7.73
CA LEU A 158 4.86 0.33 8.93
C LEU A 158 4.98 -0.94 9.77
N VAL A 159 5.43 -0.80 11.01
CA VAL A 159 5.77 -1.92 11.90
C VAL A 159 5.02 -1.85 13.22
N HIS A 160 4.70 -3.04 13.81
CA HIS A 160 3.96 -3.14 15.08
C HIS A 160 4.84 -2.94 16.32
N LYS A 161 6.16 -2.97 16.18
CA LYS A 161 7.15 -2.72 17.25
C LYS A 161 8.25 -1.79 16.75
N PRO A 162 8.86 -1.00 17.65
CA PRO A 162 10.01 -0.17 17.28
C PRO A 162 11.14 -1.02 16.70
N ASP A 163 11.60 -0.65 15.52
CA ASP A 163 12.74 -1.27 14.85
C ASP A 163 13.85 -0.21 14.67
N LYS A 164 14.96 -0.40 15.40
CA LYS A 164 16.10 0.55 15.36
C LYS A 164 17.14 0.14 14.32
N ARG A 165 17.05 -1.10 13.81
CA ARG A 165 17.99 -1.64 12.82
C ARG A 165 17.68 -1.11 11.42
N HIS A 166 16.41 -0.86 11.14
CA HIS A 166 15.94 -0.44 9.82
C HIS A 166 15.34 0.98 9.91
N PRO A 167 16.11 2.02 9.52
CA PRO A 167 15.68 3.41 9.58
C PRO A 167 14.40 3.75 8.82
N SER A 168 14.06 2.98 7.77
CA SER A 168 12.79 3.15 7.04
C SER A 168 11.57 2.61 7.78
N CYS A 169 11.74 1.91 8.92
CA CYS A 169 10.63 1.41 9.72
C CYS A 169 9.99 2.53 10.55
N PHE A 170 8.67 2.64 10.47
CA PHE A 170 7.86 3.52 11.31
C PHE A 170 6.92 2.69 12.19
N TYR A 171 7.04 2.88 13.50
CA TYR A 171 6.25 2.17 14.50
C TYR A 171 4.83 2.74 14.60
N ILE A 172 3.84 1.90 14.33
CA ILE A 172 2.41 2.18 14.50
C ILE A 172 1.97 1.68 15.87
N LYS A 173 1.62 2.59 16.76
CA LYS A 173 1.14 2.28 18.11
C LYS A 173 -0.21 1.58 18.09
N GLY A 174 -0.41 0.65 19.05
CA GLY A 174 -1.68 -0.05 19.24
C GLY A 174 -1.67 -1.50 18.73
N TYR A 175 -0.54 -1.99 18.19
CA TYR A 175 -0.36 -3.36 17.69
C TYR A 175 0.75 -4.14 18.40
N GLU A 176 1.26 -3.64 19.52
CA GLU A 176 2.45 -4.18 20.21
C GLU A 176 2.32 -5.65 20.63
N ASN A 177 1.09 -6.07 20.93
CA ASN A 177 0.77 -7.43 21.37
C ASN A 177 0.35 -8.36 20.23
N GLN A 178 0.42 -7.90 18.98
CA GLN A 178 0.11 -8.68 17.78
C GLN A 178 1.40 -9.16 17.12
N GLU A 179 1.28 -10.08 16.16
CA GLU A 179 2.40 -10.60 15.37
C GLU A 179 2.87 -9.62 14.28
N SER A 180 2.00 -8.67 13.91
CA SER A 180 2.25 -7.64 12.88
C SER A 180 1.31 -6.46 13.07
N VAL A 181 1.47 -5.39 12.30
CA VAL A 181 0.43 -4.36 12.20
C VAL A 181 -0.86 -5.00 11.69
N GLY A 182 -1.97 -4.69 12.35
CA GLY A 182 -3.30 -5.14 11.96
C GLY A 182 -3.85 -4.41 10.72
N ILE A 183 -5.16 -4.26 10.67
CA ILE A 183 -5.81 -3.47 9.61
C ILE A 183 -5.67 -1.97 9.95
N ILE A 184 -4.54 -1.40 9.53
CA ILE A 184 -4.18 0.00 9.84
C ILE A 184 -5.05 1.05 9.13
N THR A 185 -5.90 0.61 8.22
CA THR A 185 -6.84 1.45 7.47
C THR A 185 -8.24 1.50 8.08
N ASP A 186 -8.51 0.72 9.12
CA ASP A 186 -9.79 0.74 9.84
C ASP A 186 -10.02 2.06 10.58
N HIS A 187 -11.29 2.45 10.69
CA HIS A 187 -11.74 3.72 11.24
C HIS A 187 -12.63 3.54 12.47
N ASP A 188 -12.08 2.96 13.53
CA ASP A 188 -12.83 2.68 14.76
C ASP A 188 -12.70 3.78 15.85
N THR A 189 -12.30 4.98 15.47
CA THR A 189 -12.03 6.12 16.35
C THR A 189 -13.11 7.20 16.24
N TRP A 190 -13.14 8.14 17.22
CA TRP A 190 -14.03 9.31 17.18
C TRP A 190 -13.33 10.58 16.64
N ASP A 191 -12.02 10.53 16.41
CA ASP A 191 -11.22 11.71 16.04
C ASP A 191 -11.08 11.88 14.51
N GLY A 192 -11.56 10.92 13.72
CA GLY A 192 -11.48 10.91 12.25
C GLY A 192 -10.16 10.38 11.72
N LYS A 193 -9.32 9.77 12.57
CA LYS A 193 -8.03 9.19 12.19
C LYS A 193 -8.09 7.66 12.17
N ARG A 194 -7.26 7.09 11.33
CA ARG A 194 -6.95 5.66 11.28
C ARG A 194 -5.56 5.43 11.89
N PRO A 195 -5.20 4.21 12.26
CA PRO A 195 -3.84 3.89 12.70
C PRO A 195 -2.76 4.33 11.70
N VAL A 196 -3.02 4.20 10.40
CA VAL A 196 -2.11 4.64 9.32
C VAL A 196 -1.87 6.16 9.30
N ASP A 197 -2.78 6.96 9.86
CA ASP A 197 -2.65 8.41 9.94
C ASP A 197 -1.70 8.89 11.07
N GLN A 198 -1.05 7.94 11.80
CA GLN A 198 0.04 8.27 12.74
C GLN A 198 1.32 8.69 12.00
N PHE A 199 1.50 8.31 10.73
CA PHE A 199 2.62 8.74 9.89
C PHE A 199 2.26 10.01 9.13
N ASP A 200 3.18 10.98 9.03
CA ASP A 200 2.94 12.22 8.26
C ASP A 200 3.22 11.99 6.77
N TRP A 201 2.21 11.47 6.10
CA TRP A 201 2.25 11.15 4.66
C TRP A 201 2.55 12.35 3.79
N VAL A 202 2.04 13.53 4.16
CA VAL A 202 2.25 14.76 3.38
C VAL A 202 3.71 15.19 3.44
N LYS A 203 4.31 15.17 4.64
CA LYS A 203 5.74 15.43 4.78
C LYS A 203 6.56 14.42 3.97
N PHE A 204 6.22 13.13 4.09
CA PHE A 204 6.92 12.06 3.38
C PHE A 204 6.85 12.19 1.86
N ILE A 205 5.70 12.62 1.30
CA ILE A 205 5.53 12.79 -0.16
C ILE A 205 6.20 14.07 -0.66
N ASN A 206 6.16 15.16 0.14
CA ASN A 206 6.68 16.46 -0.26
C ASN A 206 8.23 16.56 -0.29
N GLU A 207 8.89 15.73 0.50
CA GLU A 207 10.37 15.73 0.52
C GLU A 207 10.93 15.06 -0.74
N ASP A 208 12.00 15.60 -1.31
CA ASP A 208 12.71 15.00 -2.44
C ASP A 208 13.42 13.70 -2.04
N SER A 209 13.57 12.81 -3.01
CA SER A 209 14.22 11.49 -2.88
C SER A 209 15.71 11.62 -2.72
#